data_0291b675d3e16b93e64e1d63d5b2ccee
#
_entry.id   0291b675d3e16b93e64e1d63d5b2ccee
#
_cell.length_a   1.000
_cell.length_b   1.000
_cell.length_c   1.000
_cell.angle_alpha   90.00
_cell.angle_beta   90.00
_cell.angle_gamma   90.00
#
_symmetry.space_group_name_H-M   'P 1'
#
loop_
_entity.id
_entity.type
_entity.pdbx_description
1 polymer ?
#
loop_
_entity_poly.entity_id
_entity_poly.type
_entity_poly.pdbx_seq_one_letter_code
_entity_poly.pdbx_strand_id
1 'polypeptide(L)'
;YLVAVDGVGGETGTVQLNHELSKTPVIDSATESADGLLNETVTLEVSASSPLADVALTYKWRRDGNLIDGATGATLSLTDIQYADAGDYSVEVSSFAGSVTSDNIPVRVIQPVTIGTQPASNSGIVGGSVVLQISVTATDPVTYQWKHDGEDIEGGTGATLTLASLIEAFAGEYQVVVTNPAGSVLSDVATLTVETPPVISSLTEHQNI
;
A
#
# COMPACT_ATOMS: atom_id res chain seq x y z
N TYR A 1 37.89 34.72 -4.56
CA TYR A 1 39.31 34.39 -4.61
C TYR A 1 39.99 35.35 -5.56
N LEU A 2 41.07 35.99 -5.10
CA LEU A 2 41.93 36.85 -5.91
C LEU A 2 43.00 35.95 -6.56
N VAL A 3 42.95 35.78 -7.89
CA VAL A 3 44.04 35.10 -8.60
C VAL A 3 44.98 36.21 -9.11
N ALA A 4 46.15 36.32 -8.52
CA ALA A 4 47.18 37.17 -9.07
C ALA A 4 47.97 36.38 -10.10
N VAL A 5 47.98 36.83 -11.34
CA VAL A 5 48.83 36.29 -12.40
C VAL A 5 49.95 37.31 -12.63
N ASP A 6 51.20 36.93 -12.24
CA ASP A 6 52.38 37.72 -12.49
C ASP A 6 53.05 37.27 -13.81
N GLY A 7 53.18 38.18 -14.73
CA GLY A 7 53.83 37.94 -16.00
C GLY A 7 55.31 38.31 -15.91
N VAL A 8 56.21 37.37 -16.18
CA VAL A 8 57.64 37.64 -16.28
C VAL A 8 57.94 38.41 -17.56
N GLY A 9 58.47 39.60 -17.43
CA GLY A 9 58.96 40.37 -18.59
C GLY A 9 58.01 41.43 -19.20
N GLY A 10 56.90 41.76 -18.55
CA GLY A 10 56.01 42.85 -18.97
C GLY A 10 55.11 42.50 -20.16
N GLU A 11 54.97 41.23 -20.49
CA GLU A 11 54.08 40.75 -21.52
C GLU A 11 52.63 40.74 -20.99
N THR A 12 51.70 41.34 -21.74
CA THR A 12 50.27 41.28 -21.42
C THR A 12 49.62 40.13 -22.16
N GLY A 13 49.19 39.13 -21.42
CA GLY A 13 48.43 38.00 -21.94
C GLY A 13 47.01 37.96 -21.38
N THR A 14 46.06 37.46 -22.17
CA THR A 14 44.70 37.19 -21.69
C THR A 14 44.67 35.83 -21.01
N VAL A 15 44.44 35.80 -19.68
CA VAL A 15 44.15 34.57 -18.97
C VAL A 15 42.64 34.34 -19.01
N GLN A 16 42.23 33.32 -19.72
CA GLN A 16 40.86 32.84 -19.62
C GLN A 16 40.76 31.85 -18.49
N LEU A 17 40.15 32.27 -17.39
CA LEU A 17 39.69 31.36 -16.32
C LEU A 17 38.32 30.78 -16.73
N ASN A 18 38.36 29.60 -17.34
CA ASN A 18 37.17 28.83 -17.51
C ASN A 18 36.69 28.27 -16.16
N HIS A 19 35.80 29.00 -15.51
CA HIS A 19 35.27 28.64 -14.20
C HIS A 19 34.02 27.78 -14.35
N GLU A 20 34.20 26.47 -14.46
CA GLU A 20 33.10 25.49 -14.34
C GLU A 20 32.78 25.16 -12.86
N LEU A 21 32.65 26.17 -12.01
CA LEU A 21 32.44 25.99 -10.57
C LEU A 21 30.97 25.80 -10.18
N SER A 22 30.09 25.60 -11.13
CA SER A 22 28.65 25.60 -10.86
C SER A 22 27.97 24.30 -11.36
N LYS A 23 28.50 23.16 -10.95
CA LYS A 23 27.78 21.90 -11.18
C LYS A 23 27.20 21.44 -9.85
N THR A 24 25.90 21.68 -9.67
CA THR A 24 25.13 21.16 -8.54
C THR A 24 25.19 19.63 -8.50
N PRO A 25 24.98 18.99 -7.36
CA PRO A 25 24.79 17.55 -7.28
C PRO A 25 23.70 17.06 -8.22
N VAL A 26 23.78 15.80 -8.62
CA VAL A 26 22.76 15.10 -9.41
C VAL A 26 22.20 13.97 -8.56
N ILE A 27 20.88 13.85 -8.49
CA ILE A 27 20.21 12.67 -7.95
C ILE A 27 20.17 11.63 -9.05
N ASP A 28 20.87 10.53 -8.87
CA ASP A 28 20.94 9.41 -9.82
C ASP A 28 19.72 8.51 -9.70
N SER A 29 19.26 8.28 -8.47
CA SER A 29 18.03 7.58 -8.16
C SER A 29 17.52 7.94 -6.76
N ALA A 30 16.23 7.79 -6.54
CA ALA A 30 15.59 7.86 -5.23
C ALA A 30 14.46 6.83 -5.15
N THR A 31 14.07 6.46 -3.94
CA THR A 31 12.84 5.70 -3.70
C THR A 31 11.67 6.44 -4.35
N GLU A 32 10.84 5.77 -5.16
CA GLU A 32 9.70 6.41 -5.82
C GLU A 32 8.49 6.51 -4.90
N SER A 33 8.24 5.47 -4.11
CA SER A 33 7.19 5.39 -3.08
C SER A 33 7.49 4.27 -2.11
N ALA A 34 6.89 4.30 -0.92
CA ALA A 34 7.02 3.21 0.04
C ALA A 34 5.71 2.92 0.77
N ASP A 35 5.39 1.64 0.89
CA ASP A 35 4.32 1.12 1.74
C ASP A 35 4.96 0.42 2.94
N GLY A 36 4.62 0.86 4.15
CA GLY A 36 5.07 0.23 5.38
C GLY A 36 3.93 -0.38 6.17
N LEU A 37 4.14 -1.55 6.74
CA LEU A 37 3.19 -2.11 7.70
C LEU A 37 3.33 -1.37 9.03
N LEU A 38 2.22 -1.16 9.70
CA LEU A 38 2.19 -0.53 11.02
C LEU A 38 3.16 -1.24 11.98
N ASN A 39 3.96 -0.46 12.72
CA ASN A 39 5.01 -0.91 13.65
C ASN A 39 6.24 -1.57 13.00
N GLU A 40 6.36 -1.55 11.67
CA GLU A 40 7.56 -2.04 10.98
C GLU A 40 8.53 -0.89 10.65
N THR A 41 9.59 -1.20 9.95
CA THR A 41 10.58 -0.21 9.50
C THR A 41 10.47 -0.01 8.00
N VAL A 42 10.37 1.25 7.59
CA VAL A 42 10.46 1.68 6.19
C VAL A 42 11.78 2.40 5.97
N THR A 43 12.47 2.07 4.90
CA THR A 43 13.73 2.71 4.52
C THR A 43 13.57 3.42 3.19
N LEU A 44 13.88 4.71 3.17
CA LEU A 44 13.95 5.53 1.96
C LEU A 44 15.43 5.76 1.62
N GLU A 45 15.75 5.66 0.33
CA GLU A 45 17.13 5.76 -0.15
C GLU A 45 17.23 6.77 -1.28
N VAL A 46 18.36 7.46 -1.36
CA VAL A 46 18.77 8.31 -2.46
C VAL A 46 20.19 7.98 -2.87
N SER A 47 20.42 7.82 -4.16
CA SER A 47 21.75 7.81 -4.74
C SER A 47 21.99 9.15 -5.41
N ALA A 48 23.10 9.78 -5.11
CA ALA A 48 23.45 11.05 -5.70
C ALA A 48 24.97 11.14 -5.98
N SER A 49 25.32 11.85 -7.03
CA SER A 49 26.69 12.07 -7.45
C SER A 49 27.01 13.56 -7.56
N SER A 50 28.31 13.88 -7.42
CA SER A 50 28.81 15.22 -7.76
C SER A 50 29.55 15.15 -9.10
N PRO A 51 29.25 16.07 -10.03
CA PRO A 51 30.05 16.20 -11.26
C PRO A 51 31.49 16.63 -11.01
N LEU A 52 31.81 17.06 -9.80
CA LEU A 52 33.14 17.45 -9.38
C LEU A 52 33.76 16.32 -8.52
N ALA A 53 35.02 15.95 -8.81
CA ALA A 53 35.72 14.93 -8.03
C ALA A 53 35.90 15.36 -6.57
N ASP A 54 35.88 14.39 -5.65
CA ASP A 54 36.18 14.56 -4.22
C ASP A 54 35.28 15.57 -3.48
N VAL A 55 34.09 15.82 -3.95
CA VAL A 55 33.11 16.70 -3.29
C VAL A 55 32.19 15.92 -2.38
N ALA A 56 32.22 16.26 -1.09
CA ALA A 56 31.31 15.70 -0.11
C ALA A 56 29.89 16.20 -0.35
N LEU A 57 28.94 15.28 -0.33
CA LEU A 57 27.51 15.53 -0.39
C LEU A 57 26.93 15.55 1.02
N THR A 58 25.95 16.41 1.24
CA THR A 58 25.16 16.48 2.47
C THR A 58 23.69 16.31 2.13
N TYR A 59 22.93 15.71 3.04
CA TYR A 59 21.52 15.35 2.83
C TYR A 59 20.67 16.01 3.91
N LYS A 60 19.46 16.41 3.53
CA LYS A 60 18.41 16.89 4.44
C LYS A 60 17.08 16.34 3.99
N TRP A 61 16.51 15.47 4.81
CA TRP A 61 15.19 14.92 4.56
C TRP A 61 14.08 15.83 5.09
N ARG A 62 12.97 15.83 4.38
CA ARG A 62 11.76 16.56 4.74
C ARG A 62 10.56 15.64 4.67
N ARG A 63 9.56 15.90 5.49
CA ARG A 63 8.22 15.32 5.39
C ARG A 63 7.21 16.45 5.28
N ASP A 64 6.37 16.43 4.25
CA ASP A 64 5.38 17.47 3.95
C ASP A 64 6.00 18.88 3.95
N GLY A 65 7.23 18.99 3.42
CA GLY A 65 8.03 20.21 3.38
C GLY A 65 8.77 20.56 4.68
N ASN A 66 8.46 19.92 5.81
CA ASN A 66 9.09 20.19 7.09
C ASN A 66 10.39 19.37 7.26
N LEU A 67 11.43 20.01 7.78
CA LEU A 67 12.72 19.36 8.01
C LEU A 67 12.58 18.23 9.05
N ILE A 68 13.23 17.09 8.77
CA ILE A 68 13.39 15.98 9.73
C ILE A 68 14.75 16.13 10.40
N ASP A 69 14.74 16.51 11.68
CA ASP A 69 15.96 16.75 12.41
C ASP A 69 16.83 15.47 12.52
N GLY A 70 18.13 15.62 12.29
CA GLY A 70 19.08 14.51 12.36
C GLY A 70 19.11 13.58 11.13
N ALA A 71 18.20 13.73 10.17
CA ALA A 71 18.15 12.94 8.94
C ALA A 71 19.16 13.50 7.90
N THR A 72 20.43 13.13 8.06
CA THR A 72 21.56 13.67 7.27
C THR A 72 22.29 12.66 6.40
N GLY A 73 21.78 11.42 6.31
CA GLY A 73 22.33 10.35 5.47
C GLY A 73 21.65 10.25 4.11
N ALA A 74 22.26 9.49 3.19
CA ALA A 74 21.65 9.09 1.92
C ALA A 74 20.46 8.14 2.13
N THR A 75 20.30 7.62 3.33
CA THR A 75 19.23 6.71 3.76
C THR A 75 18.47 7.31 4.93
N LEU A 76 17.15 7.27 4.89
CA LEU A 76 16.25 7.60 5.99
C LEU A 76 15.51 6.33 6.43
N SER A 77 15.72 5.89 7.69
CA SER A 77 14.99 4.77 8.28
C SER A 77 13.87 5.29 9.20
N LEU A 78 12.63 4.96 8.86
CA LEU A 78 11.44 5.23 9.65
C LEU A 78 11.14 3.94 10.44
N THR A 79 11.55 3.89 11.70
CA THR A 79 11.37 2.72 12.58
C THR A 79 10.05 2.82 13.33
N ASP A 80 9.41 1.66 13.58
CA ASP A 80 8.12 1.61 14.31
C ASP A 80 7.07 2.54 13.69
N ILE A 81 6.92 2.46 12.35
CA ILE A 81 6.12 3.41 11.56
C ILE A 81 4.66 3.44 12.03
N GLN A 82 4.14 4.64 12.25
CA GLN A 82 2.77 4.90 12.70
C GLN A 82 1.98 5.64 11.60
N TYR A 83 0.64 5.67 11.70
CA TYR A 83 -0.19 6.42 10.73
C TYR A 83 0.20 7.88 10.60
N ALA A 84 0.73 8.47 11.68
CA ALA A 84 1.21 9.84 11.68
C ALA A 84 2.47 10.04 10.83
N ASP A 85 3.17 8.97 10.45
CA ASP A 85 4.37 9.01 9.61
C ASP A 85 4.07 8.94 8.12
N ALA A 86 2.83 8.64 7.73
CA ALA A 86 2.41 8.77 6.35
C ALA A 86 2.55 10.22 5.88
N GLY A 87 2.93 10.41 4.62
CA GLY A 87 3.11 11.74 4.03
C GLY A 87 4.06 11.73 2.84
N ASP A 88 4.34 12.91 2.32
CA ASP A 88 5.26 13.12 1.20
C ASP A 88 6.66 13.45 1.73
N TYR A 89 7.60 12.55 1.47
CA TYR A 89 9.00 12.74 1.82
C TYR A 89 9.79 13.28 0.63
N SER A 90 10.83 14.04 0.92
CA SER A 90 11.80 14.49 -0.08
C SER A 90 13.16 14.68 0.55
N VAL A 91 14.22 14.63 -0.27
CA VAL A 91 15.58 14.84 0.18
C VAL A 91 16.25 15.95 -0.64
N GLU A 92 16.82 16.92 0.07
CA GLU A 92 17.71 17.93 -0.49
C GLU A 92 19.15 17.41 -0.40
N VAL A 93 19.81 17.27 -1.55
CA VAL A 93 21.22 16.90 -1.66
C VAL A 93 22.02 18.14 -2.00
N SER A 94 23.01 18.47 -1.19
CA SER A 94 23.77 19.72 -1.31
C SER A 94 25.28 19.48 -1.34
N SER A 95 25.96 20.37 -2.05
CA SER A 95 27.43 20.53 -2.03
C SER A 95 27.77 22.01 -1.93
N PHE A 96 29.07 22.36 -1.93
CA PHE A 96 29.49 23.77 -2.02
C PHE A 96 29.05 24.44 -3.34
N ALA A 97 28.73 23.65 -4.39
CA ALA A 97 28.32 24.14 -5.70
C ALA A 97 26.81 24.39 -5.83
N GLY A 98 26.03 24.04 -4.82
CA GLY A 98 24.58 24.21 -4.79
C GLY A 98 23.84 22.97 -4.30
N SER A 99 22.54 22.92 -4.52
CA SER A 99 21.68 21.82 -4.08
C SER A 99 20.68 21.40 -5.17
N VAL A 100 20.18 20.17 -5.03
CA VAL A 100 19.08 19.59 -5.81
C VAL A 100 18.14 18.88 -4.83
N THR A 101 16.83 18.92 -5.08
CA THR A 101 15.81 18.22 -4.28
C THR A 101 15.19 17.13 -5.11
N SER A 102 14.93 15.97 -4.50
CA SER A 102 14.20 14.88 -5.14
C SER A 102 12.75 15.25 -5.42
N ASP A 103 12.09 14.48 -6.26
CA ASP A 103 10.64 14.43 -6.31
C ASP A 103 10.07 13.95 -4.96
N ASN A 104 8.77 14.14 -4.75
CA ASN A 104 8.09 13.64 -3.58
C ASN A 104 8.07 12.11 -3.59
N ILE A 105 8.34 11.52 -2.43
CA ILE A 105 8.32 10.10 -2.14
C ILE A 105 7.12 9.85 -1.22
N PRO A 106 5.96 9.45 -1.76
CA PRO A 106 4.79 9.15 -0.92
C PRO A 106 5.05 7.91 -0.07
N VAL A 107 4.88 8.07 1.24
CA VAL A 107 4.93 6.97 2.22
C VAL A 107 3.54 6.73 2.75
N ARG A 108 3.04 5.48 2.64
CA ARG A 108 1.76 5.05 3.19
C ARG A 108 2.00 4.04 4.30
N VAL A 109 1.16 4.12 5.32
CA VAL A 109 1.15 3.12 6.40
C VAL A 109 -0.05 2.21 6.21
N ILE A 110 0.21 0.94 6.04
CA ILE A 110 -0.77 -0.08 5.69
C ILE A 110 -1.18 -0.83 6.95
N GLN A 111 -2.48 -0.81 7.26
CA GLN A 111 -3.08 -1.69 8.25
C GLN A 111 -3.44 -3.02 7.59
N PRO A 112 -2.89 -4.15 8.05
CA PRO A 112 -3.33 -5.47 7.59
C PRO A 112 -4.82 -5.69 7.80
N VAL A 113 -5.40 -6.59 7.00
CA VAL A 113 -6.81 -6.99 7.15
C VAL A 113 -7.02 -7.62 8.53
N THR A 114 -7.98 -7.08 9.27
CA THR A 114 -8.48 -7.67 10.51
C THR A 114 -9.98 -7.90 10.37
N ILE A 115 -10.43 -9.15 10.55
CA ILE A 115 -11.84 -9.48 10.50
C ILE A 115 -12.50 -9.12 11.83
N GLY A 116 -13.46 -8.21 11.78
CA GLY A 116 -14.25 -7.78 12.94
C GLY A 116 -15.45 -8.68 13.18
N THR A 117 -16.15 -9.10 12.12
CA THR A 117 -17.28 -10.03 12.20
C THR A 117 -17.10 -11.11 11.14
N GLN A 118 -17.06 -12.37 11.57
CA GLN A 118 -16.99 -13.54 10.72
C GLN A 118 -18.34 -13.81 10.04
N PRO A 119 -18.37 -14.45 8.83
CA PRO A 119 -19.59 -14.93 8.24
C PRO A 119 -20.28 -15.94 9.19
N ALA A 120 -21.57 -15.79 9.36
CA ALA A 120 -22.34 -16.68 10.23
C ALA A 120 -22.98 -17.82 9.42
N SER A 121 -22.95 -19.04 9.97
CA SER A 121 -23.72 -20.16 9.42
C SER A 121 -25.23 -19.83 9.41
N ASN A 122 -25.93 -20.34 8.39
CA ASN A 122 -27.33 -20.00 8.17
C ASN A 122 -28.10 -21.22 7.63
N SER A 123 -29.43 -21.12 7.64
CA SER A 123 -30.31 -22.08 7.00
C SER A 123 -31.33 -21.35 6.12
N GLY A 124 -31.73 -21.97 5.03
CA GLY A 124 -32.74 -21.45 4.13
C GLY A 124 -33.60 -22.57 3.54
N ILE A 125 -34.71 -22.21 2.92
CA ILE A 125 -35.57 -23.14 2.20
C ILE A 125 -35.38 -22.97 0.70
N VAL A 126 -35.57 -24.03 -0.09
CA VAL A 126 -35.55 -23.98 -1.56
C VAL A 126 -36.49 -22.87 -2.07
N GLY A 127 -35.96 -22.02 -2.97
CA GLY A 127 -36.69 -20.84 -3.51
C GLY A 127 -36.54 -19.58 -2.66
N GLY A 128 -36.01 -19.68 -1.42
CA GLY A 128 -35.76 -18.54 -0.53
C GLY A 128 -34.48 -17.79 -0.86
N SER A 129 -34.02 -16.97 0.08
CA SER A 129 -32.73 -16.26 -0.04
C SER A 129 -31.98 -16.22 1.30
N VAL A 130 -30.65 -16.20 1.23
CA VAL A 130 -29.76 -16.04 2.36
C VAL A 130 -28.71 -14.98 2.03
N VAL A 131 -28.33 -14.23 3.04
CA VAL A 131 -27.23 -13.23 2.94
C VAL A 131 -26.13 -13.62 3.92
N LEU A 132 -24.94 -13.80 3.40
CA LEU A 132 -23.71 -13.95 4.17
C LEU A 132 -22.94 -12.62 4.14
N GLN A 133 -22.36 -12.23 5.26
CA GLN A 133 -21.64 -10.95 5.36
C GLN A 133 -20.42 -11.06 6.27
N ILE A 134 -19.45 -10.20 5.99
CA ILE A 134 -18.23 -10.03 6.80
C ILE A 134 -18.02 -8.53 7.08
N SER A 135 -17.43 -8.20 8.23
CA SER A 135 -16.90 -6.87 8.46
C SER A 135 -15.41 -6.92 8.70
N VAL A 136 -14.67 -5.97 8.13
CA VAL A 136 -13.22 -5.92 8.25
C VAL A 136 -12.74 -4.51 8.56
N THR A 137 -11.55 -4.41 9.15
CA THR A 137 -10.77 -3.19 9.25
C THR A 137 -9.46 -3.42 8.48
N ALA A 138 -9.14 -2.52 7.56
CA ALA A 138 -7.95 -2.61 6.72
C ALA A 138 -7.69 -1.24 6.06
N THR A 139 -6.47 -1.04 5.54
CA THR A 139 -6.18 0.09 4.65
C THR A 139 -6.61 -0.26 3.22
N ASP A 140 -7.30 0.65 2.54
CA ASP A 140 -7.69 0.51 1.14
C ASP A 140 -6.49 0.47 0.17
N PRO A 141 -6.62 -0.20 -0.98
CA PRO A 141 -7.82 -0.89 -1.48
C PRO A 141 -8.04 -2.25 -0.82
N VAL A 142 -9.31 -2.59 -0.53
CA VAL A 142 -9.71 -3.89 -0.01
C VAL A 142 -10.53 -4.63 -1.05
N THR A 143 -10.19 -5.88 -1.29
CA THR A 143 -10.91 -6.77 -2.22
C THR A 143 -11.40 -8.01 -1.50
N TYR A 144 -12.48 -8.60 -2.00
CA TYR A 144 -13.13 -9.79 -1.46
C TYR A 144 -13.27 -10.85 -2.55
N GLN A 145 -13.17 -12.11 -2.18
CA GLN A 145 -13.52 -13.25 -3.01
C GLN A 145 -14.18 -14.33 -2.17
N TRP A 146 -15.49 -14.51 -2.35
CA TRP A 146 -16.23 -15.59 -1.72
C TRP A 146 -15.94 -16.93 -2.40
N LYS A 147 -15.93 -17.97 -1.58
CA LYS A 147 -15.75 -19.36 -1.98
C LYS A 147 -16.89 -20.22 -1.47
N HIS A 148 -17.29 -21.21 -2.26
CA HIS A 148 -18.22 -22.27 -1.89
C HIS A 148 -17.50 -23.62 -2.03
N ASP A 149 -17.42 -24.38 -0.94
CA ASP A 149 -16.69 -25.66 -0.88
C ASP A 149 -15.25 -25.56 -1.42
N GLY A 150 -14.60 -24.42 -1.17
CA GLY A 150 -13.22 -24.12 -1.60
C GLY A 150 -13.07 -23.53 -2.98
N GLU A 151 -14.11 -23.53 -3.84
CA GLU A 151 -14.07 -22.96 -5.18
C GLU A 151 -14.59 -21.50 -5.19
N ASP A 152 -14.00 -20.68 -6.08
CA ASP A 152 -14.37 -19.27 -6.19
C ASP A 152 -15.78 -19.10 -6.75
N ILE A 153 -16.57 -18.24 -6.09
CA ILE A 153 -17.90 -17.86 -6.57
C ILE A 153 -17.73 -16.69 -7.54
N GLU A 154 -18.13 -16.88 -8.80
CA GLU A 154 -18.11 -15.80 -9.79
C GLU A 154 -18.98 -14.63 -9.33
N GLY A 155 -18.42 -13.41 -9.35
CA GLY A 155 -19.07 -12.20 -8.86
C GLY A 155 -19.19 -12.10 -7.34
N GLY A 156 -18.69 -13.05 -6.56
CA GLY A 156 -18.63 -13.01 -5.10
C GLY A 156 -17.54 -12.08 -4.58
N THR A 157 -17.56 -10.79 -4.96
CA THR A 157 -16.46 -9.83 -4.73
C THR A 157 -16.81 -8.69 -3.78
N GLY A 158 -17.89 -8.81 -3.01
CA GLY A 158 -18.28 -7.82 -2.00
C GLY A 158 -18.15 -8.32 -0.57
N ALA A 159 -18.24 -7.41 0.40
CA ALA A 159 -18.33 -7.77 1.83
C ALA A 159 -19.60 -8.55 2.16
N THR A 160 -20.54 -8.59 1.24
CA THR A 160 -21.83 -9.29 1.35
C THR A 160 -22.02 -10.21 0.15
N LEU A 161 -22.39 -11.46 0.40
CA LEU A 161 -22.81 -12.42 -0.61
C LEU A 161 -24.30 -12.69 -0.44
N THR A 162 -25.10 -12.41 -1.48
CA THR A 162 -26.54 -12.72 -1.50
C THR A 162 -26.79 -13.94 -2.38
N LEU A 163 -27.34 -14.98 -1.78
CA LEU A 163 -27.77 -16.21 -2.44
C LEU A 163 -29.28 -16.16 -2.57
N ALA A 164 -29.77 -15.90 -3.78
CA ALA A 164 -31.21 -15.81 -4.08
C ALA A 164 -31.71 -17.07 -4.81
N SER A 165 -32.99 -17.36 -4.67
CA SER A 165 -33.63 -18.54 -5.30
C SER A 165 -32.88 -19.83 -4.96
N LEU A 166 -32.69 -20.06 -3.65
CA LEU A 166 -31.90 -21.19 -3.15
C LEU A 166 -32.32 -22.51 -3.77
N ILE A 167 -31.33 -23.31 -4.12
CA ILE A 167 -31.43 -24.71 -4.54
C ILE A 167 -30.56 -25.57 -3.61
N GLU A 168 -30.85 -26.89 -3.54
CA GLU A 168 -30.09 -27.80 -2.67
C GLU A 168 -28.58 -27.75 -2.91
N ALA A 169 -28.14 -27.51 -4.16
CA ALA A 169 -26.73 -27.38 -4.51
C ALA A 169 -26.03 -26.15 -3.91
N PHE A 170 -26.76 -25.22 -3.29
CA PHE A 170 -26.17 -24.09 -2.56
C PHE A 170 -25.85 -24.45 -1.11
N ALA A 171 -26.27 -25.62 -0.61
CA ALA A 171 -25.82 -26.10 0.68
C ALA A 171 -24.32 -26.41 0.63
N GLY A 172 -23.57 -26.08 1.69
CA GLY A 172 -22.14 -26.29 1.75
C GLY A 172 -21.42 -25.30 2.65
N GLU A 173 -20.11 -25.23 2.49
CA GLU A 173 -19.21 -24.40 3.27
C GLU A 173 -18.87 -23.11 2.49
N TYR A 174 -19.01 -21.97 3.15
CA TYR A 174 -18.71 -20.66 2.60
C TYR A 174 -17.60 -20.00 3.38
N GLN A 175 -16.63 -19.45 2.65
CA GLN A 175 -15.56 -18.63 3.20
C GLN A 175 -15.34 -17.43 2.28
N VAL A 176 -14.66 -16.38 2.80
CA VAL A 176 -14.26 -15.23 1.99
C VAL A 176 -12.79 -14.93 2.21
N VAL A 177 -12.06 -14.79 1.11
CA VAL A 177 -10.70 -14.24 1.11
C VAL A 177 -10.82 -12.73 1.02
N VAL A 178 -10.21 -12.03 1.98
CA VAL A 178 -10.13 -10.56 2.00
C VAL A 178 -8.67 -10.17 1.80
N THR A 179 -8.40 -9.32 0.83
CA THR A 179 -7.04 -8.92 0.44
C THR A 179 -6.89 -7.41 0.46
N ASN A 180 -5.76 -6.94 0.97
CA ASN A 180 -5.31 -5.56 0.82
C ASN A 180 -3.79 -5.53 0.49
N PRO A 181 -3.13 -4.35 0.35
CA PRO A 181 -1.70 -4.29 0.07
C PRO A 181 -0.78 -5.00 1.08
N ALA A 182 -1.25 -5.22 2.32
CA ALA A 182 -0.51 -5.96 3.34
C ALA A 182 -0.62 -7.49 3.19
N GLY A 183 -1.52 -8.00 2.34
CA GLY A 183 -1.74 -9.43 2.14
C GLY A 183 -3.20 -9.85 2.25
N SER A 184 -3.43 -11.15 2.42
CA SER A 184 -4.76 -11.75 2.40
C SER A 184 -5.05 -12.50 3.69
N VAL A 185 -6.32 -12.45 4.13
CA VAL A 185 -6.84 -13.21 5.26
C VAL A 185 -8.06 -13.99 4.78
N LEU A 186 -8.16 -15.26 5.17
CA LEU A 186 -9.31 -16.13 4.95
C LEU A 186 -10.22 -16.08 6.17
N SER A 187 -11.52 -16.00 5.96
CA SER A 187 -12.52 -16.06 7.04
C SER A 187 -12.67 -17.45 7.64
N ASP A 188 -13.32 -17.52 8.79
CA ASP A 188 -13.87 -18.78 9.30
C ASP A 188 -14.89 -19.35 8.32
N VAL A 189 -15.18 -20.66 8.46
CA VAL A 189 -16.20 -21.35 7.66
C VAL A 189 -17.59 -21.00 8.19
N ALA A 190 -18.47 -20.60 7.26
CA ALA A 190 -19.90 -20.49 7.48
C ALA A 190 -20.62 -21.61 6.73
N THR A 191 -21.40 -22.43 7.40
CA THR A 191 -22.16 -23.52 6.77
C THR A 191 -23.56 -23.04 6.41
N LEU A 192 -23.97 -23.24 5.17
CA LEU A 192 -25.34 -23.06 4.71
C LEU A 192 -26.05 -24.40 4.58
N THR A 193 -27.18 -24.56 5.24
CA THR A 193 -28.10 -25.68 5.02
C THR A 193 -29.31 -25.22 4.20
N VAL A 194 -29.71 -26.02 3.21
CA VAL A 194 -30.86 -25.73 2.36
C VAL A 194 -31.89 -26.86 2.55
N GLU A 195 -33.07 -26.51 3.04
CA GLU A 195 -34.14 -27.45 3.32
C GLU A 195 -35.20 -27.39 2.21
N THR A 196 -35.73 -28.57 1.83
CA THR A 196 -36.91 -28.68 0.95
C THR A 196 -38.18 -28.59 1.77
N PRO A 197 -39.13 -27.74 1.38
CA PRO A 197 -40.45 -27.77 2.03
C PRO A 197 -41.10 -29.12 1.90
N PRO A 198 -41.82 -29.59 2.95
CA PRO A 198 -42.60 -30.83 2.86
C PRO A 198 -43.63 -30.77 1.76
N VAL A 199 -43.73 -31.82 0.94
CA VAL A 199 -44.73 -31.96 -0.09
C VAL A 199 -45.88 -32.79 0.43
N ILE A 200 -47.11 -32.26 0.41
CA ILE A 200 -48.30 -33.04 0.71
C ILE A 200 -48.59 -33.93 -0.52
N SER A 201 -48.28 -35.19 -0.44
CA SER A 201 -48.45 -36.14 -1.56
C SER A 201 -49.88 -36.68 -1.75
N SER A 202 -50.74 -36.63 -0.71
CA SER A 202 -52.17 -37.00 -0.84
C SER A 202 -53.02 -36.36 0.27
N LEU A 203 -54.19 -35.86 -0.09
CA LEU A 203 -55.26 -35.52 0.81
C LEU A 203 -56.29 -36.64 0.72
N THR A 204 -56.55 -37.37 1.80
CA THR A 204 -57.69 -38.29 1.90
C THR A 204 -58.94 -37.46 2.23
N GLU A 205 -59.85 -37.29 1.27
CA GLU A 205 -61.18 -36.75 1.58
C GLU A 205 -61.89 -37.69 2.55
N HIS A 206 -62.24 -37.19 3.72
CA HIS A 206 -63.17 -37.87 4.60
C HIS A 206 -64.57 -37.64 4.01
N GLN A 207 -65.10 -38.65 3.36
CA GLN A 207 -66.52 -38.65 3.03
C GLN A 207 -67.31 -38.81 4.32
N ASN A 208 -68.03 -37.75 4.73
CA ASN A 208 -69.09 -37.86 5.77
C ASN A 208 -70.20 -38.62 5.19
N ILE A 209 -70.46 -39.79 5.74
CA ILE A 209 -71.64 -40.58 5.52
C ILE A 209 -72.84 -40.00 6.36
#